data_cf44ffca2110b2038472b50d46dba4f7
#
_entry.id   cf44ffca2110b2038472b50d46dba4f7
#
_cell.length_a   1.000
_cell.length_b   1.000
_cell.length_c   1.000
_cell.angle_alpha   90.00
_cell.angle_beta   90.00
_cell.angle_gamma   90.00
#
_symmetry.space_group_name_H-M   'P 1'
#
loop_
_entity.id
_entity.type
_entity.pdbx_description
1 polymer ?
#
loop_
_entity_poly.entity_id
_entity_poly.type
_entity_poly.pdbx_seq_one_letter_code
_entity_poly.pdbx_strand_id
1 'polypeptide(L)' 'MYVKVRVIAGAKKEKIKQTSPDHFEVSVKEEAKQNMANGKVRELIAAHFGATLSAVRIISGHHSPGKILRVDAVVQK' A
#
# COMPACT_ATOMS: atom_id res chain seq x y z
N MET A 1 10.02 -8.53 -2.22
CA MET A 1 10.07 -8.21 -0.78
C MET A 1 8.68 -8.03 -0.23
N TYR A 2 8.51 -8.21 1.06
CA TYR A 2 7.21 -8.07 1.69
C TYR A 2 7.22 -6.85 2.61
N VAL A 3 6.13 -6.10 2.59
CA VAL A 3 5.97 -4.96 3.47
C VAL A 3 4.63 -5.05 4.18
N LYS A 4 4.61 -4.56 5.40
CA LYS A 4 3.38 -4.49 6.18
C LYS A 4 2.85 -3.07 6.09
N VAL A 5 1.58 -2.96 5.76
CA VAL A 5 0.97 -1.65 5.54
C VAL A 5 -0.27 -1.54 6.40
N ARG A 6 -0.33 -0.49 7.20
CA ARG A 6 -1.53 -0.15 7.95
C ARG A 6 -2.26 0.92 7.16
N VAL A 7 -3.53 0.66 6.86
CA VAL A 7 -4.31 1.53 6.00
C VAL A 7 -5.33 2.29 6.83
N ILE A 8 -5.38 3.60 6.62
CA ILE A 8 -6.40 4.46 7.21
C ILE A 8 -7.27 4.93 6.05
N ALA A 9 -8.45 4.34 5.93
CA ALA A 9 -9.37 4.65 4.85
C ALA A 9 -10.25 5.84 5.24
N GLY A 10 -10.78 6.53 4.24
CA GLY A 10 -11.65 7.67 4.48
C GLY A 10 -10.93 8.86 5.06
N ALA A 11 -9.64 8.97 4.87
CA ALA A 11 -8.86 10.08 5.38
C ALA A 11 -9.09 11.33 4.56
N LYS A 12 -8.80 12.47 5.14
CA LYS A 12 -8.96 13.74 4.43
C LYS A 12 -7.86 13.95 3.40
N LYS A 13 -6.69 13.37 3.62
CA LYS A 13 -5.55 13.53 2.72
C LYS A 13 -4.88 12.19 2.52
N GLU A 14 -4.34 12.00 1.33
CA GLU A 14 -3.47 10.86 1.07
C GLU A 14 -2.12 11.10 1.70
N LYS A 15 -1.58 10.06 2.31
CA LYS A 15 -0.31 10.16 3.00
C LYS A 15 0.33 8.80 3.07
N ILE A 16 1.64 8.76 2.93
CA ILE A 16 2.40 7.54 3.15
C ILE A 16 3.52 7.86 4.14
N LYS A 17 3.64 7.03 5.15
CA LYS A 17 4.65 7.21 6.17
C LYS A 17 5.35 5.88 6.41
N GLN A 18 6.67 5.87 6.24
CA GLN A 18 7.46 4.69 6.52
C GLN A 18 7.85 4.69 7.99
N THR A 19 7.38 3.70 8.73
CA THR A 19 7.66 3.60 10.16
C THR A 19 8.85 2.71 10.46
N SER A 20 9.19 1.82 9.52
CA SER A 20 10.41 1.02 9.58
C SER A 20 10.70 0.54 8.16
N PRO A 21 11.83 -0.14 7.91
CA PRO A 21 12.16 -0.52 6.53
C PRO A 21 11.09 -1.32 5.81
N ASP A 22 10.29 -2.11 6.56
CA ASP A 22 9.25 -2.92 5.96
C ASP A 22 7.86 -2.63 6.51
N HIS A 23 7.67 -1.49 7.18
CA HIS A 23 6.38 -1.09 7.74
C HIS A 23 6.00 0.29 7.26
N PHE A 24 4.74 0.43 6.84
CA PHE A 24 4.22 1.70 6.35
C PHE A 24 2.85 1.98 6.93
N GLU A 25 2.54 3.25 7.11
CA GLU A 25 1.18 3.71 7.34
C GLU A 25 0.74 4.49 6.11
N VAL A 26 -0.40 4.13 5.58
CA VAL A 26 -0.91 4.77 4.37
C VAL A 26 -2.32 5.28 4.64
N SER A 27 -2.52 6.56 4.43
CA SER A 27 -3.84 7.17 4.52
C SER A 27 -4.37 7.40 3.11
N VAL A 28 -5.60 6.99 2.87
CA VAL A 28 -6.23 7.15 1.57
C VAL A 28 -7.60 7.80 1.76
N LYS A 29 -8.02 8.54 0.75
CA LYS A 29 -9.33 9.18 0.78
C LYS A 29 -10.45 8.19 0.51
N GLU A 30 -10.16 7.16 -0.26
CA GLU A 30 -11.13 6.12 -0.60
C GLU A 30 -11.57 5.38 0.65
N GLU A 31 -12.82 4.95 0.65
CA GLU A 31 -13.33 4.14 1.74
C GLU A 31 -12.95 2.68 1.55
N ALA A 32 -12.98 1.94 2.65
CA ALA A 32 -12.53 0.55 2.63
C ALA A 32 -13.62 -0.40 2.16
N LYS A 33 -14.37 -0.03 1.15
CA LYS A 33 -15.40 -0.93 0.60
C LYS A 33 -15.17 -1.15 -0.87
N GLN A 34 -15.56 -2.32 -1.33
CA GLN A 34 -15.41 -2.73 -2.72
C GLN A 34 -13.96 -2.63 -3.19
N ASN A 35 -13.03 -2.80 -2.28
CA ASN A 35 -11.60 -2.79 -2.57
C ASN A 35 -11.09 -1.47 -3.14
N MET A 36 -11.82 -0.39 -2.97
CA MET A 36 -11.40 0.91 -3.50
C MET A 36 -10.09 1.36 -2.87
N ALA A 37 -10.01 1.24 -1.54
CA ALA A 37 -8.79 1.64 -0.84
C ALA A 37 -7.61 0.75 -1.22
N ASN A 38 -7.86 -0.53 -1.51
CA ASN A 38 -6.78 -1.46 -1.86
C ASN A 38 -6.06 -1.02 -3.13
N GLY A 39 -6.79 -0.58 -4.13
CA GLY A 39 -6.17 -0.10 -5.36
C GLY A 39 -5.28 1.11 -5.10
N LYS A 40 -5.77 2.03 -4.28
CA LYS A 40 -5.02 3.24 -3.97
C LYS A 40 -3.77 2.92 -3.15
N VAL A 41 -3.89 2.00 -2.20
CA VAL A 41 -2.74 1.57 -1.41
C VAL A 41 -1.65 1.01 -2.32
N ARG A 42 -2.02 0.16 -3.28
CA ARG A 42 -1.06 -0.38 -4.22
C ARG A 42 -0.37 0.72 -5.02
N GLU A 43 -1.14 1.71 -5.48
CA GLU A 43 -0.57 2.83 -6.23
C GLU A 43 0.45 3.60 -5.40
N LEU A 44 0.12 3.90 -4.17
CA LEU A 44 1.00 4.68 -3.31
C LEU A 44 2.28 3.91 -2.97
N ILE A 45 2.16 2.62 -2.68
CA ILE A 45 3.33 1.80 -2.40
C ILE A 45 4.20 1.66 -3.64
N ALA A 46 3.59 1.45 -4.81
CA ALA A 46 4.35 1.36 -6.05
C ALA A 46 5.12 2.65 -6.31
N ALA A 47 4.48 3.78 -6.13
CA ALA A 47 5.13 5.07 -6.34
C ALA A 47 6.29 5.26 -5.36
N HIS A 48 6.10 4.84 -4.11
CA HIS A 48 7.15 4.98 -3.10
C HIS A 48 8.41 4.20 -3.48
N PHE A 49 8.22 3.01 -4.04
CA PHE A 49 9.36 2.15 -4.41
C PHE A 49 9.82 2.36 -5.84
N GLY A 50 9.17 3.24 -6.58
CA GLY A 50 9.52 3.43 -7.98
C GLY A 50 9.19 2.21 -8.84
N ALA A 51 8.18 1.45 -8.44
CA ALA A 51 7.78 0.24 -9.13
C ALA A 51 6.51 0.48 -9.95
N THR A 52 6.21 -0.44 -10.86
CA THR A 52 4.94 -0.40 -11.57
C THR A 52 3.84 -0.95 -10.68
N LEU A 53 2.61 -0.60 -10.99
CA LEU A 53 1.47 -1.08 -10.22
C LEU A 53 1.39 -2.61 -10.22
N SER A 54 1.71 -3.22 -11.35
CA SER A 54 1.65 -4.68 -11.46
C SER A 54 2.69 -5.39 -10.61
N ALA A 55 3.71 -4.68 -10.16
CA ALA A 55 4.75 -5.25 -9.30
C ALA A 55 4.34 -5.28 -7.83
N VAL A 56 3.18 -4.71 -7.49
CA VAL A 56 2.72 -4.63 -6.11
C VAL A 56 1.44 -5.43 -5.97
N ARG A 57 1.44 -6.39 -5.06
CA ARG A 57 0.28 -7.25 -4.82
C ARG A 57 -0.06 -7.28 -3.34
N ILE A 58 -1.36 -7.32 -3.06
CA ILE A 58 -1.82 -7.55 -1.70
C ILE A 58 -1.86 -9.05 -1.49
N ILE A 59 -1.09 -9.53 -0.53
CA ILE A 59 -1.00 -10.96 -0.23
C ILE A 59 -1.99 -11.35 0.84
N SER A 60 -2.20 -10.47 1.82
CA SER A 60 -3.04 -10.78 2.96
C SER A 60 -3.70 -9.51 3.46
N GLY A 61 -4.85 -9.66 4.08
CA GLY A 61 -5.54 -8.52 4.70
C GLY A 61 -6.39 -7.70 3.75
N HIS A 62 -6.94 -8.33 2.71
CA HIS A 62 -7.74 -7.60 1.72
C HIS A 62 -8.90 -6.83 2.35
N HIS A 63 -9.46 -7.35 3.44
CA HIS A 63 -10.60 -6.74 4.10
C HIS A 63 -10.26 -6.24 5.49
N SER A 64 -9.00 -6.04 5.77
CA SER A 64 -8.55 -5.62 7.08
C SER A 64 -7.67 -4.36 6.93
N PRO A 65 -7.60 -3.52 7.97
CA PRO A 65 -6.75 -2.33 7.90
C PRO A 65 -5.26 -2.67 7.88
N GLY A 66 -4.88 -3.83 8.40
CA GLY A 66 -3.50 -4.29 8.32
C GLY A 66 -3.33 -5.21 7.14
N LYS A 67 -2.43 -4.87 6.23
CA LYS A 67 -2.24 -5.62 4.99
C LYS A 67 -0.78 -5.99 4.83
N ILE A 68 -0.56 -7.11 4.14
CA ILE A 68 0.79 -7.50 3.74
C ILE A 68 0.83 -7.42 2.23
N LEU A 69 1.78 -6.66 1.72
CA LEU A 69 1.97 -6.48 0.29
C LEU A 69 3.30 -7.06 -0.13
N ARG A 70 3.33 -7.63 -1.32
CA ARG A 70 4.55 -8.07 -1.95
C ARG A 70 4.93 -7.07 -3.02
N VAL A 71 6.16 -6.59 -2.97
CA VAL A 71 6.71 -5.70 -3.99
C VAL A 71 7.76 -6.49 -4.75
N ASP A 72 7.47 -6.80 -5.99
CA ASP A 72 8.40 -7.54 -6.84
C ASP A 72 9.45 -6.61 -7.39
N ALA A 73 10.57 -7.16 -7.67
CA ALA A 73 11.72 -6.59 -8.35
C ALA A 73 11.64 -5.10 -8.66
N VAL A 74 12.06 -4.30 -7.74
CA VAL A 74 12.21 -2.88 -8.01
C VAL A 74 13.35 -2.73 -9.00
N VAL A 75 13.10 -2.13 -10.14
CA VAL A 75 14.12 -1.90 -11.14
C VAL A 75 15.02 -0.79 -10.69
N GLN A 76 16.28 -1.06 -10.74
CA GLN A 76 17.26 -0.09 -10.38
C GLN A 76 17.93 0.46 -11.60
N LYS A 77 18.09 1.13 -11.69
CA LYS A 77 18.88 1.38 -12.65
C LYS A 77 18.90 2.12 -13.07
#